data_1e37d54f955c61420623c095cc42f18f
#
_entry.id   1e37d54f955c61420623c095cc42f18f
#
_cell.length_a   1.000
_cell.length_b   1.000
_cell.length_c   1.000
_cell.angle_alpha   90.00
_cell.angle_beta   90.00
_cell.angle_gamma   90.00
#
_symmetry.space_group_name_H-M   'P 1'
#
loop_
_entity.id
_entity.type
_entity.pdbx_description
1 polymer ?
#
loop_
_entity_poly.entity_id
_entity_poly.type
_entity_poly.pdbx_seq_one_letter_code
_entity_poly.pdbx_strand_id
1 'polypeptide(L)'
;HGPMDCGKSTLALQIDHNQARQGRSGLLLVRHDRSGPARITSRLGLSRDAVEVSDRMDVRELVAGRVAAGARVDYVVVDEAQFLDPDQVEQLADLVDDAGVDVYAFGISTDFRGWLFPGSQRLLELADSVQRLQVEVLCWCGRPGLLNARVVGGRVVRAGDTVLVADTGGEADLHYQVLCRA
;
A
#
# COMPACT_ATOMS: atom_id res chain seq x y z
N HIS A 1 1.02 -0.31 8.57
CA HIS A 1 0.22 0.77 7.97
C HIS A 1 0.61 2.15 8.54
N GLY A 2 0.11 3.23 7.95
CA GLY A 2 0.32 4.60 8.44
C GLY A 2 -0.18 5.64 7.44
N PRO A 3 -0.23 6.95 7.80
CA PRO A 3 -0.67 8.00 6.91
C PRO A 3 0.25 8.12 5.67
N MET A 4 -0.11 8.96 4.73
CA MET A 4 0.82 9.31 3.64
C MET A 4 2.13 9.84 4.25
N ASP A 5 3.23 9.67 3.53
CA ASP A 5 4.57 10.18 3.88
C ASP A 5 5.24 9.55 5.11
N CYS A 6 4.63 8.57 5.77
CA CYS A 6 5.24 7.89 6.92
C CYS A 6 6.30 6.81 6.56
N GLY A 7 6.74 6.72 5.30
CA GLY A 7 7.82 5.83 4.89
C GLY A 7 7.42 4.38 4.57
N LYS A 8 6.14 4.09 4.27
CA LYS A 8 5.66 2.74 3.94
C LYS A 8 6.47 2.07 2.83
N SER A 9 6.55 2.69 1.66
CA SER A 9 7.29 2.16 0.50
C SER A 9 8.79 2.03 0.77
N THR A 10 9.36 2.92 1.62
CA THR A 10 10.76 2.80 2.05
C THR A 10 10.96 1.54 2.88
N LEU A 11 10.09 1.26 3.85
CA LEU A 11 10.17 0.06 4.67
C LEU A 11 9.89 -1.21 3.84
N ALA A 12 8.94 -1.16 2.91
CA ALA A 12 8.66 -2.25 1.98
C ALA A 12 9.93 -2.66 1.20
N LEU A 13 10.62 -1.68 0.62
CA LEU A 13 11.87 -1.91 -0.10
C LEU A 13 13.03 -2.35 0.80
N GLN A 14 13.06 -1.88 2.06
CA GLN A 14 14.07 -2.31 3.04
C GLN A 14 13.86 -3.77 3.45
N ILE A 15 12.61 -4.21 3.63
CA ILE A 15 12.28 -5.62 3.91
C ILE A 15 12.70 -6.49 2.73
N ASP A 16 12.31 -6.12 1.50
CA ASP A 16 12.73 -6.83 0.29
C ASP A 16 14.25 -6.98 0.23
N HIS A 17 14.98 -5.89 0.43
CA HIS A 17 16.45 -5.91 0.44
C HIS A 17 17.02 -6.86 1.50
N ASN A 18 16.49 -6.82 2.72
CA ASN A 18 17.00 -7.65 3.83
C ASN A 18 16.71 -9.14 3.59
N GLN A 19 15.52 -9.48 3.12
CA GLN A 19 15.13 -10.86 2.78
C GLN A 19 16.00 -11.41 1.63
N ALA A 20 16.19 -10.63 0.57
CA ALA A 20 17.02 -11.01 -0.57
C ALA A 20 18.49 -11.26 -0.16
N ARG A 21 19.04 -10.48 0.77
CA ARG A 21 20.38 -10.70 1.31
C ARG A 21 20.53 -12.01 2.08
N GLN A 22 19.44 -12.58 2.56
CA GLN A 22 19.40 -13.88 3.21
C GLN A 22 19.13 -15.03 2.21
N GLY A 23 19.16 -14.76 0.91
CA GLY A 23 18.93 -15.75 -0.15
C GLY A 23 17.46 -16.12 -0.33
N ARG A 24 16.53 -15.33 0.21
CA ARG A 24 15.09 -15.49 -0.04
C ARG A 24 14.67 -14.75 -1.31
N SER A 25 13.72 -15.30 -2.02
CA SER A 25 13.18 -14.75 -3.27
C SER A 25 11.82 -14.10 -3.02
N GLY A 26 11.68 -12.83 -3.35
CA GLY A 26 10.47 -12.06 -3.16
C GLY A 26 9.69 -11.79 -4.44
N LEU A 27 8.39 -11.60 -4.31
CA LEU A 27 7.53 -11.03 -5.33
C LEU A 27 6.98 -9.69 -4.83
N LEU A 28 7.27 -8.61 -5.56
CA LEU A 28 6.79 -7.29 -5.23
C LEU A 28 5.52 -6.99 -6.04
N LEU A 29 4.50 -6.58 -5.36
CA LEU A 29 3.19 -6.22 -5.91
C LEU A 29 2.87 -4.76 -5.59
N VAL A 30 2.19 -4.09 -6.50
CA VAL A 30 1.67 -2.74 -6.28
C VAL A 30 0.26 -2.65 -6.85
N ARG A 31 -0.58 -1.86 -6.22
CA ARG A 31 -1.94 -1.62 -6.67
C ARG A 31 -2.13 -0.13 -7.01
N HIS A 32 -2.78 0.17 -8.12
CA HIS A 32 -2.97 1.54 -8.64
C HIS A 32 -1.65 2.29 -8.88
N ASP A 33 -0.76 1.68 -9.66
CA ASP A 33 0.40 2.41 -10.13
C ASP A 33 -0.02 3.47 -11.16
N ARG A 34 0.59 4.63 -11.03
CA ARG A 34 0.34 5.77 -11.90
C ARG A 34 1.05 5.53 -13.22
N SER A 35 0.33 5.39 -14.31
CA SER A 35 0.76 5.34 -15.72
C SER A 35 2.28 5.18 -15.94
N GLY A 36 2.74 3.93 -16.00
CA GLY A 36 4.16 3.58 -16.23
C GLY A 36 4.42 2.10 -15.95
N PRO A 37 5.66 1.64 -16.03
CA PRO A 37 6.02 0.30 -15.59
C PRO A 37 5.78 0.20 -14.08
N ALA A 38 5.06 -0.85 -13.64
CA ALA A 38 4.70 -1.06 -12.24
C ALA A 38 5.95 -1.12 -11.34
N ARG A 39 6.03 -0.24 -10.36
CA ARG A 39 7.19 -0.11 -9.47
C ARG A 39 6.76 0.29 -8.06
N ILE A 40 7.45 -0.24 -7.06
CA ILE A 40 7.41 0.35 -5.72
C ILE A 40 8.50 1.43 -5.68
N THR A 41 8.11 2.66 -5.40
CA THR A 41 9.02 3.81 -5.36
C THR A 41 8.88 4.55 -4.03
N SER A 42 9.98 4.75 -3.33
CA SER A 42 10.02 5.56 -2.13
C SER A 42 10.32 7.03 -2.47
N ARG A 43 9.86 7.95 -1.65
CA ARG A 43 10.21 9.38 -1.78
C ARG A 43 11.70 9.68 -1.55
N LEU A 44 12.44 8.72 -1.00
CA LEU A 44 13.91 8.80 -0.85
C LEU A 44 14.66 8.38 -2.12
N GLY A 45 13.97 8.12 -3.22
CA GLY A 45 14.56 7.75 -4.51
C GLY A 45 14.87 6.26 -4.67
N LEU A 46 14.50 5.41 -3.70
CA LEU A 46 14.60 3.95 -3.87
C LEU A 46 13.48 3.47 -4.77
N SER A 47 13.78 2.53 -5.66
CA SER A 47 12.79 1.96 -6.57
C SER A 47 13.10 0.51 -6.92
N ARG A 48 12.05 -0.32 -7.09
CA ARG A 48 12.11 -1.72 -7.54
C ARG A 48 10.96 -1.99 -8.47
N ASP A 49 11.20 -2.80 -9.49
CA ASP A 49 10.15 -3.28 -10.38
C ASP A 49 9.19 -4.18 -9.57
N ALA A 50 7.92 -4.06 -9.87
CA ALA A 50 6.84 -4.77 -9.21
C ALA A 50 5.84 -5.30 -10.26
N VAL A 51 4.90 -6.12 -9.84
CA VAL A 51 3.76 -6.52 -10.65
C VAL A 51 2.54 -5.72 -10.20
N GLU A 52 1.87 -5.09 -11.15
CA GLU A 52 0.62 -4.40 -10.85
C GLU A 52 -0.51 -5.42 -10.64
N VAL A 53 -1.18 -5.32 -9.50
CA VAL A 53 -2.35 -6.12 -9.20
C VAL A 53 -3.58 -5.45 -9.82
N SER A 54 -4.19 -6.07 -10.82
CA SER A 54 -5.45 -5.59 -11.42
C SER A 54 -6.68 -6.14 -10.69
N ASP A 55 -7.88 -5.53 -10.96
CA ASP A 55 -9.15 -5.95 -10.33
C ASP A 55 -9.50 -7.44 -10.54
N ARG A 56 -9.04 -8.02 -11.63
CA ARG A 56 -9.37 -9.40 -12.02
C ARG A 56 -8.26 -10.40 -11.73
N MET A 57 -7.17 -9.95 -11.14
CA MET A 57 -6.01 -10.80 -10.89
C MET A 57 -6.26 -11.67 -9.66
N ASP A 58 -6.11 -12.98 -9.80
CA ASP A 58 -5.95 -13.90 -8.69
C ASP A 58 -4.47 -13.95 -8.29
N VAL A 59 -4.17 -13.53 -7.05
CA VAL A 59 -2.79 -13.45 -6.55
C VAL A 59 -2.18 -14.83 -6.31
N ARG A 60 -3.01 -15.83 -5.97
CA ARG A 60 -2.56 -17.23 -5.82
C ARG A 60 -2.15 -17.82 -7.16
N GLU A 61 -2.95 -17.59 -8.20
CA GLU A 61 -2.62 -18.04 -9.57
C GLU A 61 -1.33 -17.37 -10.08
N LEU A 62 -1.14 -16.08 -9.77
CA LEU A 62 0.09 -15.38 -10.11
C LEU A 62 1.32 -16.04 -9.46
N VAL A 63 1.26 -16.33 -8.16
CA VAL A 63 2.36 -16.97 -7.42
C VAL A 63 2.55 -18.41 -7.91
N ALA A 64 1.48 -19.18 -8.07
CA ALA A 64 1.54 -20.56 -8.57
C ALA A 64 2.16 -20.62 -9.98
N GLY A 65 1.80 -19.70 -10.86
CA GLY A 65 2.37 -19.59 -12.20
C GLY A 65 3.87 -19.29 -12.19
N ARG A 66 4.33 -18.43 -11.27
CA ARG A 66 5.76 -18.16 -11.07
C ARG A 66 6.51 -19.40 -10.60
N VAL A 67 5.97 -20.13 -9.63
CA VAL A 67 6.56 -21.37 -9.11
C VAL A 67 6.58 -22.45 -10.19
N ALA A 68 5.51 -22.61 -10.96
CA ALA A 68 5.46 -23.55 -12.09
C ALA A 68 6.49 -23.24 -13.20
N ALA A 69 6.81 -21.95 -13.36
CA ALA A 69 7.88 -21.50 -14.27
C ALA A 69 9.30 -21.66 -13.69
N GLY A 70 9.45 -22.29 -12.51
CA GLY A 70 10.74 -22.56 -11.86
C GLY A 70 11.25 -21.42 -10.95
N ALA A 71 10.46 -20.38 -10.71
CA ALA A 71 10.82 -19.34 -9.76
C ALA A 71 10.52 -19.80 -8.32
N ARG A 72 11.35 -19.36 -7.38
CA ARG A 72 11.07 -19.48 -5.96
C ARG A 72 10.37 -18.22 -5.47
N VAL A 73 9.34 -18.36 -4.65
CA VAL A 73 8.65 -17.25 -3.99
C VAL A 73 8.56 -17.56 -2.51
N ASP A 74 9.40 -16.92 -1.70
CA ASP A 74 9.45 -17.11 -0.25
C ASP A 74 8.65 -16.04 0.48
N TYR A 75 8.45 -14.88 -0.16
CA TYR A 75 7.68 -13.80 0.41
C TYR A 75 7.05 -12.92 -0.68
N VAL A 76 5.99 -12.25 -0.31
CA VAL A 76 5.30 -11.25 -1.13
C VAL A 76 5.30 -9.91 -0.37
N VAL A 77 5.65 -8.83 -1.05
CA VAL A 77 5.50 -7.47 -0.55
C VAL A 77 4.45 -6.75 -1.39
N VAL A 78 3.44 -6.20 -0.75
CA VAL A 78 2.36 -5.46 -1.44
C VAL A 78 2.39 -4.00 -0.98
N ASP A 79 2.62 -3.08 -1.90
CA ASP A 79 2.46 -1.63 -1.64
C ASP A 79 1.10 -1.15 -2.16
N GLU A 80 0.59 -0.06 -1.57
CA GLU A 80 -0.76 0.49 -1.79
C GLU A 80 -1.88 -0.56 -1.57
N ALA A 81 -1.67 -1.45 -0.60
CA ALA A 81 -2.53 -2.60 -0.32
C ALA A 81 -3.97 -2.24 0.10
N GLN A 82 -4.25 -0.98 0.49
CA GLN A 82 -5.61 -0.51 0.75
C GLN A 82 -6.53 -0.60 -0.46
N PHE A 83 -5.97 -0.63 -1.67
CA PHE A 83 -6.74 -0.72 -2.91
C PHE A 83 -6.99 -2.16 -3.38
N LEU A 84 -6.50 -3.16 -2.68
CA LEU A 84 -6.87 -4.55 -2.94
C LEU A 84 -8.36 -4.77 -2.67
N ASP A 85 -8.97 -5.65 -3.46
CA ASP A 85 -10.28 -6.17 -3.13
C ASP A 85 -10.19 -7.12 -1.92
N PRO A 86 -11.25 -7.25 -1.09
CA PRO A 86 -11.26 -8.19 0.03
C PRO A 86 -10.88 -9.62 -0.36
N ASP A 87 -11.35 -10.11 -1.52
CA ASP A 87 -11.02 -11.44 -2.04
C ASP A 87 -9.51 -11.58 -2.33
N GLN A 88 -8.86 -10.52 -2.83
CA GLN A 88 -7.41 -10.51 -3.05
C GLN A 88 -6.63 -10.54 -1.72
N VAL A 89 -7.17 -9.94 -0.68
CA VAL A 89 -6.60 -10.05 0.67
C VAL A 89 -6.74 -11.46 1.23
N GLU A 90 -7.88 -12.13 1.02
CA GLU A 90 -8.06 -13.54 1.38
C GLU A 90 -7.06 -14.43 0.62
N GLN A 91 -6.85 -14.19 -0.66
CA GLN A 91 -5.85 -14.90 -1.46
C GLN A 91 -4.42 -14.72 -0.91
N LEU A 92 -4.09 -13.55 -0.37
CA LEU A 92 -2.81 -13.33 0.32
C LEU A 92 -2.72 -14.15 1.62
N ALA A 93 -3.81 -14.25 2.39
CA ALA A 93 -3.86 -15.09 3.58
C ALA A 93 -3.70 -16.58 3.22
N ASP A 94 -4.37 -17.06 2.17
CA ASP A 94 -4.21 -18.44 1.66
C ASP A 94 -2.74 -18.74 1.29
N LEU A 95 -1.99 -17.77 0.75
CA LEU A 95 -0.56 -17.96 0.46
C LEU A 95 0.26 -18.16 1.74
N VAL A 96 -0.11 -17.51 2.84
CA VAL A 96 0.55 -17.71 4.14
C VAL A 96 0.20 -19.09 4.69
N ASP A 97 -1.09 -19.41 4.75
CA ASP A 97 -1.59 -20.61 5.42
C ASP A 97 -1.26 -21.89 4.67
N ASP A 98 -1.41 -21.89 3.34
CA ASP A 98 -1.30 -23.10 2.52
C ASP A 98 0.06 -23.27 1.87
N ALA A 99 0.75 -22.17 1.52
CA ALA A 99 2.01 -22.20 0.78
C ALA A 99 3.24 -21.81 1.63
N GLY A 100 3.04 -21.33 2.86
CA GLY A 100 4.14 -20.89 3.73
C GLY A 100 4.90 -19.69 3.19
N VAL A 101 4.23 -18.83 2.42
CA VAL A 101 4.79 -17.59 1.85
C VAL A 101 4.55 -16.45 2.83
N ASP A 102 5.60 -15.76 3.27
CA ASP A 102 5.41 -14.58 4.13
C ASP A 102 4.80 -13.42 3.33
N VAL A 103 3.82 -12.71 3.91
CA VAL A 103 3.17 -11.56 3.26
C VAL A 103 3.38 -10.30 4.07
N TYR A 104 3.86 -9.26 3.40
CA TYR A 104 4.07 -7.92 3.97
C TYR A 104 3.23 -6.91 3.21
N ALA A 105 2.11 -6.48 3.80
CA ALA A 105 1.19 -5.53 3.18
C ALA A 105 1.35 -4.11 3.74
N PHE A 106 1.56 -3.14 2.86
CA PHE A 106 1.74 -1.74 3.19
C PHE A 106 0.62 -0.90 2.59
N GLY A 107 0.02 -0.06 3.41
CA GLY A 107 -1.07 0.79 2.95
C GLY A 107 -1.50 1.85 3.95
N ILE A 108 -2.39 2.73 3.53
CA ILE A 108 -3.13 3.64 4.40
C ILE A 108 -4.38 2.91 4.92
N SER A 109 -4.84 3.26 6.12
CA SER A 109 -6.01 2.56 6.68
C SER A 109 -7.32 3.17 6.19
N THR A 110 -7.40 4.51 6.16
CA THR A 110 -8.64 5.24 5.90
C THR A 110 -8.52 6.19 4.72
N ASP A 111 -9.65 6.41 4.06
CA ASP A 111 -9.81 7.44 3.06
C ASP A 111 -9.81 8.86 3.71
N PHE A 112 -9.97 9.89 2.88
CA PHE A 112 -9.99 11.30 3.32
C PHE A 112 -11.21 11.66 4.19
N ARG A 113 -12.24 10.81 4.22
CA ARG A 113 -13.43 10.96 5.08
C ARG A 113 -13.25 10.27 6.43
N GLY A 114 -12.19 9.47 6.60
CA GLY A 114 -11.88 8.70 7.79
C GLY A 114 -12.51 7.31 7.83
N TRP A 115 -13.07 6.82 6.72
CA TRP A 115 -13.59 5.46 6.60
C TRP A 115 -12.49 4.50 6.15
N LEU A 116 -12.49 3.29 6.68
CA LEU A 116 -11.58 2.24 6.23
C LEU A 116 -11.80 1.95 4.74
N PHE A 117 -10.71 1.76 4.00
CA PHE A 117 -10.78 1.11 2.70
C PHE A 117 -11.18 -0.36 2.86
N PRO A 118 -11.95 -0.95 1.94
CA PRO A 118 -12.35 -2.36 2.03
C PRO A 118 -11.15 -3.32 2.16
N GLY A 119 -10.09 -3.11 1.36
CA GLY A 119 -8.86 -3.91 1.46
C GLY A 119 -8.15 -3.73 2.81
N SER A 120 -8.08 -2.49 3.33
CA SER A 120 -7.49 -2.24 4.64
C SER A 120 -8.30 -2.85 5.78
N GLN A 121 -9.63 -2.83 5.68
CA GLN A 121 -10.49 -3.50 6.65
C GLN A 121 -10.19 -5.00 6.68
N ARG A 122 -10.16 -5.64 5.51
CA ARG A 122 -9.92 -7.08 5.43
C ARG A 122 -8.50 -7.47 5.87
N LEU A 123 -7.49 -6.65 5.56
CA LEU A 123 -6.14 -6.83 6.06
C LEU A 123 -6.08 -6.77 7.60
N LEU A 124 -6.78 -5.84 8.24
CA LEU A 124 -6.83 -5.73 9.69
C LEU A 124 -7.54 -6.93 10.35
N GLU A 125 -8.50 -7.54 9.66
CA GLU A 125 -9.24 -8.72 10.14
C GLU A 125 -8.41 -10.00 10.07
N LEU A 126 -7.51 -10.14 9.08
CA LEU A 126 -6.78 -11.38 8.81
C LEU A 126 -5.30 -11.36 9.24
N ALA A 127 -4.71 -10.20 9.46
CA ALA A 127 -3.28 -10.10 9.70
C ALA A 127 -2.86 -10.67 11.07
N ASP A 128 -1.84 -11.54 11.10
CA ASP A 128 -1.21 -12.03 12.33
C ASP A 128 -0.54 -10.92 13.14
N SER A 129 -0.04 -9.90 12.45
CA SER A 129 0.62 -8.76 13.09
C SER A 129 0.30 -7.45 12.37
N VAL A 130 -0.17 -6.47 13.13
CA VAL A 130 -0.48 -5.13 12.62
C VAL A 130 0.44 -4.12 13.27
N GLN A 131 1.24 -3.43 12.45
CA GLN A 131 2.16 -2.41 12.92
C GLN A 131 1.84 -1.05 12.29
N ARG A 132 1.73 -0.05 13.14
CA ARG A 132 1.68 1.33 12.68
C ARG A 132 3.10 1.87 12.59
N LEU A 133 3.46 2.42 11.41
CA LEU A 133 4.74 3.07 11.24
C LEU A 133 4.81 4.34 12.10
N GLN A 134 5.93 4.47 12.82
CA GLN A 134 6.13 5.53 13.82
C GLN A 134 6.87 6.75 13.25
N VAL A 135 7.12 6.80 11.93
CA VAL A 135 7.68 8.00 11.33
C VAL A 135 6.66 9.12 11.45
N GLU A 136 7.05 10.16 12.17
CA GLU A 136 6.18 11.27 12.47
C GLU A 136 5.96 12.14 11.22
N VAL A 137 4.70 12.28 10.83
CA VAL A 137 4.28 13.24 9.81
C VAL A 137 3.49 14.33 10.53
N LEU A 138 3.89 15.57 10.36
CA LEU A 138 3.30 16.68 11.09
C LEU A 138 2.11 17.29 10.34
N CYS A 139 1.05 17.56 11.11
CA CYS A 139 -0.01 18.43 10.70
C CYS A 139 0.48 19.87 10.59
N TRP A 140 -0.19 20.73 9.84
CA TRP A 140 0.11 22.16 9.75
C TRP A 140 0.12 22.89 11.11
N CYS A 141 -0.53 22.35 12.13
CA CYS A 141 -0.52 22.88 13.50
C CYS A 141 0.66 22.37 14.35
N GLY A 142 1.60 21.63 13.76
CA GLY A 142 2.78 21.07 14.43
C GLY A 142 2.52 19.78 15.25
N ARG A 143 1.27 19.30 15.36
CA ARG A 143 0.96 18.04 16.02
C ARG A 143 1.11 16.84 15.07
N PRO A 144 1.34 15.62 15.58
CA PRO A 144 1.36 14.42 14.75
C PRO A 144 0.09 14.28 13.90
N GLY A 145 0.28 14.10 12.59
CA GLY A 145 -0.77 13.88 11.63
C GLY A 145 -1.16 12.41 11.55
N LEU A 146 -2.45 12.14 11.45
CA LEU A 146 -3.01 10.79 11.47
C LEU A 146 -3.93 10.50 10.29
N LEU A 147 -4.52 11.53 9.72
CA LEU A 147 -5.56 11.46 8.71
C LEU A 147 -5.04 12.00 7.39
N ASN A 148 -5.34 11.32 6.30
CA ASN A 148 -5.05 11.81 4.95
C ASN A 148 -6.23 12.67 4.49
N ALA A 149 -6.18 13.96 4.77
CA ALA A 149 -7.25 14.88 4.38
C ALA A 149 -7.08 15.34 2.93
N ARG A 150 -8.21 15.48 2.24
CA ARG A 150 -8.26 16.14 0.94
C ARG A 150 -8.45 17.65 1.15
N VAL A 151 -7.61 18.45 0.53
CA VAL A 151 -7.64 19.91 0.63
C VAL A 151 -7.87 20.50 -0.75
N VAL A 152 -8.82 21.43 -0.84
CA VAL A 152 -9.13 22.19 -2.05
C VAL A 152 -9.22 23.66 -1.66
N GLY A 153 -8.47 24.53 -2.31
CA GLY A 153 -8.44 25.96 -2.00
C GLY A 153 -8.12 26.25 -0.52
N GLY A 154 -7.19 25.50 0.09
CA GLY A 154 -6.81 25.62 1.49
C GLY A 154 -7.84 25.14 2.51
N ARG A 155 -8.93 24.48 2.09
CA ARG A 155 -9.97 23.97 2.97
C ARG A 155 -10.08 22.46 2.89
N VAL A 156 -10.28 21.80 4.03
CA VAL A 156 -10.54 20.35 4.10
C VAL A 156 -11.94 20.06 3.55
N VAL A 157 -12.00 19.16 2.58
CA VAL A 157 -13.25 18.67 1.99
C VAL A 157 -13.52 17.23 2.42
N ARG A 158 -14.80 16.92 2.66
CA ARG A 158 -15.24 15.60 3.12
C ARG A 158 -16.26 14.95 2.18
N ALA A 159 -16.45 15.51 0.99
CA ALA A 159 -17.35 15.00 -0.04
C ALA A 159 -16.58 14.77 -1.35
N GLY A 160 -17.09 13.86 -2.17
CA GLY A 160 -16.50 13.51 -3.47
C GLY A 160 -16.02 12.05 -3.53
N ASP A 161 -15.50 11.64 -4.68
CA ASP A 161 -15.05 10.28 -4.95
C ASP A 161 -13.87 9.89 -4.06
N THR A 162 -13.80 8.63 -3.66
CA THR A 162 -12.83 8.12 -2.71
C THR A 162 -11.40 8.20 -3.24
N VAL A 163 -11.22 7.97 -4.53
CA VAL A 163 -9.92 8.04 -5.22
C VAL A 163 -10.00 9.13 -6.29
N LEU A 164 -9.24 10.20 -6.12
CA LEU A 164 -8.98 11.16 -7.19
C LEU A 164 -7.49 11.13 -7.45
N VAL A 165 -7.13 10.91 -8.71
CA VAL A 165 -5.74 11.06 -9.16
C VAL A 165 -5.46 12.57 -9.22
N ALA A 166 -4.64 13.06 -8.31
CA ALA A 166 -4.36 14.50 -8.13
C ALA A 166 -3.66 15.17 -9.33
N ASP A 167 -3.30 14.42 -10.36
CA ASP A 167 -2.54 14.92 -11.53
C ASP A 167 -3.36 15.12 -12.81
N THR A 168 -4.67 14.91 -12.78
CA THR A 168 -5.51 15.21 -13.95
C THR A 168 -6.11 16.61 -13.83
N GLY A 169 -5.33 17.62 -14.10
CA GLY A 169 -5.57 18.98 -14.61
C GLY A 169 -6.94 19.64 -14.50
N GLY A 170 -7.72 19.45 -13.44
CA GLY A 170 -9.10 19.96 -13.36
C GLY A 170 -9.40 20.94 -12.22
N GLU A 171 -8.70 20.87 -11.10
CA GLU A 171 -8.84 21.84 -10.00
C GLU A 171 -7.46 22.29 -9.55
N ALA A 172 -7.13 23.53 -9.80
CA ALA A 172 -5.79 24.13 -9.65
C ALA A 172 -5.22 24.14 -8.22
N ASP A 173 -5.90 23.51 -7.23
CA ASP A 173 -5.44 23.53 -5.82
C ASP A 173 -5.92 22.31 -5.02
N LEU A 174 -6.08 21.14 -5.68
CA LEU A 174 -6.45 19.91 -5.00
C LEU A 174 -5.18 19.15 -4.60
N HIS A 175 -5.01 18.87 -3.31
CA HIS A 175 -3.92 18.04 -2.80
C HIS A 175 -4.35 17.25 -1.57
N TYR A 176 -3.56 16.24 -1.20
CA TYR A 176 -3.73 15.51 0.05
C TYR A 176 -2.71 15.99 1.09
N GLN A 177 -3.20 16.22 2.29
CA GLN A 177 -2.42 16.68 3.44
C GLN A 177 -2.64 15.77 4.64
N VAL A 178 -1.56 15.40 5.31
CA VAL A 178 -1.67 14.65 6.56
C VAL A 178 -2.00 15.61 7.70
N LEU A 179 -3.13 15.40 8.33
CA LEU A 179 -3.65 16.26 9.40
C LEU A 179 -3.86 15.50 10.70
N CYS A 180 -3.82 16.23 11.81
CA CYS A 180 -4.26 15.72 13.12
C CYS A 180 -5.80 15.64 13.17
N ARG A 181 -6.32 15.03 14.23
CA ARG A 181 -7.76 14.85 14.42
C ARG A 181 -8.50 16.13 14.86
N ALA A 182 -7.80 17.09 15.42
CA ALA A 182 -8.39 18.30 15.98
C ALA A 182 -8.62 19.37 14.93
#